data_919d855348242dc0e08af2893c92654a
#
_entry.id   919d855348242dc0e08af2893c92654a
#
_cell.length_a   1.000
_cell.length_b   1.000
_cell.length_c   1.000
_cell.angle_alpha   90.00
_cell.angle_beta   90.00
_cell.angle_gamma   90.00
#
_symmetry.space_group_name_H-M   'P 1'
#
loop_
_entity.id
_entity.type
_entity.pdbx_description
1 polymer ?
#
loop_
_entity_poly.entity_id
_entity_poly.type
_entity_poly.pdbx_seq_one_letter_code
_entity_poly.pdbx_strand_id
1 'polypeptide(L)'
;MAKARVYIPATYAMLAELEETGSLSARSGWGFMVTPALQDFYTEGDEEEIAYSAFLEASMASMRLLAIGDEEKFPHRRVVISVDLDDSVITPRPDMGEPVVELQPAQFSKDDLAAIHVDIAESEETTAKAIKAIDTADLGDEDAELAVGDALDKFMAFYHPTELPFLVELL
;
A
#
# COMPACT_ATOMS: atom_id res chain seq x y z
N MET A 1 8.37 5.71 23.52
CA MET A 1 7.26 6.28 22.76
C MET A 1 6.55 5.21 21.97
N ALA A 2 5.23 5.29 21.88
CA ALA A 2 4.46 4.27 21.20
C ALA A 2 4.64 4.38 19.69
N LYS A 3 4.80 3.22 19.03
CA LYS A 3 4.85 3.11 17.57
C LYS A 3 3.60 2.41 17.08
N ALA A 4 3.16 2.79 15.90
CA ALA A 4 2.00 2.20 15.25
C ALA A 4 2.37 1.70 13.86
N ARG A 5 1.72 0.61 13.44
CA ARG A 5 1.91 0.01 12.13
C ARG A 5 1.09 0.77 11.09
N VAL A 6 1.78 1.32 10.09
CA VAL A 6 1.16 2.05 8.98
C VAL A 6 1.48 1.31 7.68
N TYR A 7 0.48 1.18 6.81
CA TYR A 7 0.63 0.58 5.48
C TYR A 7 0.78 1.69 4.46
N ILE A 8 1.93 1.71 3.77
CA ILE A 8 2.26 2.75 2.81
C ILE A 8 2.10 2.18 1.40
N PRO A 9 1.21 2.74 0.57
CA PRO A 9 1.14 2.34 -0.82
C PRO A 9 2.41 2.74 -1.55
N ALA A 10 2.93 1.86 -2.36
CA ALA A 10 4.22 2.06 -3.03
C ALA A 10 4.25 1.40 -4.41
N THR A 11 5.36 1.57 -5.11
CA THR A 11 5.66 0.95 -6.38
C THR A 11 7.07 0.37 -6.33
N TYR A 12 7.42 -0.43 -7.32
CA TYR A 12 8.79 -0.96 -7.41
C TYR A 12 9.83 0.16 -7.55
N ALA A 13 9.50 1.23 -8.29
CA ALA A 13 10.40 2.39 -8.39
C ALA A 13 10.70 2.99 -7.02
N MET A 14 9.68 3.05 -6.14
CA MET A 14 9.85 3.52 -4.77
C MET A 14 10.72 2.58 -3.94
N LEU A 15 10.58 1.26 -4.12
CA LEU A 15 11.47 0.30 -3.45
C LEU A 15 12.92 0.49 -3.86
N ALA A 16 13.16 0.70 -5.15
CA ALA A 16 14.50 0.96 -5.67
C ALA A 16 15.09 2.24 -5.07
N GLU A 17 14.29 3.30 -4.97
CA GLU A 17 14.70 4.56 -4.33
C GLU A 17 15.03 4.34 -2.86
N LEU A 18 14.21 3.59 -2.13
CA LEU A 18 14.44 3.28 -0.73
C LEU A 18 15.75 2.51 -0.53
N GLU A 19 16.03 1.54 -1.39
CA GLU A 19 17.30 0.80 -1.34
C GLU A 19 18.49 1.71 -1.62
N GLU A 20 18.40 2.57 -2.61
CA GLU A 20 19.50 3.45 -3.02
C GLU A 20 19.79 4.55 -2.00
N THR A 21 18.75 5.22 -1.51
CA THR A 21 18.90 6.41 -0.67
C THR A 21 18.77 6.14 0.84
N GLY A 22 18.16 5.01 1.21
CA GLY A 22 17.90 4.65 2.61
C GLY A 22 16.66 5.29 3.20
N SER A 23 15.96 6.12 2.46
CA SER A 23 14.72 6.77 2.92
C SER A 23 13.72 6.96 1.77
N LEU A 24 12.46 7.15 2.14
CA LEU A 24 11.37 7.32 1.19
C LEU A 24 10.31 8.22 1.80
N SER A 25 9.64 9.02 0.97
CA SER A 25 8.49 9.81 1.39
C SER A 25 7.20 9.13 0.95
N ALA A 26 6.23 9.02 1.86
CA ALA A 26 4.90 8.56 1.52
C ALA A 26 4.27 9.52 0.51
N ARG A 27 3.70 8.98 -0.56
CA ARG A 27 3.11 9.81 -1.62
C ARG A 27 1.98 10.67 -1.04
N SER A 28 2.08 11.98 -1.22
CA SER A 28 1.16 12.99 -0.69
C SER A 28 1.03 12.98 0.84
N GLY A 29 1.90 12.26 1.55
CA GLY A 29 1.88 12.17 3.01
C GLY A 29 0.83 11.24 3.58
N TRP A 30 0.18 10.41 2.76
CA TRP A 30 -0.90 9.52 3.20
C TRP A 30 -0.44 8.10 3.48
N GLY A 31 -1.07 7.49 4.48
CA GLY A 31 -0.92 6.06 4.77
C GLY A 31 -2.24 5.49 5.25
N PHE A 32 -2.26 4.19 5.53
CA PHE A 32 -3.45 3.46 5.99
C PHE A 32 -3.08 2.64 7.22
N MET A 33 -3.99 2.60 8.18
CA MET A 33 -3.78 1.81 9.40
C MET A 33 -5.10 1.52 10.11
N VAL A 34 -5.04 0.73 11.16
CA VAL A 34 -6.19 0.53 12.05
C VAL A 34 -6.33 1.79 12.91
N THR A 35 -7.29 2.63 12.54
CA THR A 35 -7.62 3.86 13.27
C THR A 35 -8.82 3.63 14.17
N PRO A 36 -9.09 4.52 15.14
CA PRO A 36 -10.36 4.45 15.89
C PRO A 36 -11.58 4.47 15.00
N ALA A 37 -11.59 5.28 13.93
CA ALA A 37 -12.70 5.34 12.99
C ALA A 37 -12.92 4.00 12.28
N LEU A 38 -11.84 3.32 11.90
CA LEU A 38 -11.94 2.00 11.27
C LEU A 38 -12.46 0.95 12.25
N GLN A 39 -11.97 0.97 13.49
CA GLN A 39 -12.47 0.07 14.54
C GLN A 39 -13.94 0.26 14.81
N ASP A 40 -14.41 1.50 14.86
CA ASP A 40 -15.82 1.84 15.07
C ASP A 40 -16.71 1.43 13.90
N PHE A 41 -16.14 1.42 12.68
CA PHE A 41 -16.85 1.00 11.47
C PHE A 41 -17.21 -0.49 11.52
N TYR A 42 -16.35 -1.31 12.10
CA TYR A 42 -16.56 -2.75 12.22
C TYR A 42 -17.20 -3.10 13.56
N THR A 43 -18.43 -3.62 13.53
CA THR A 43 -19.13 -4.06 14.73
C THR A 43 -18.69 -5.47 15.16
N GLU A 44 -18.14 -6.24 14.22
CA GLU A 44 -17.63 -7.59 14.44
C GLU A 44 -16.30 -7.75 13.68
N GLY A 45 -15.49 -8.68 14.13
CA GLY A 45 -14.20 -8.97 13.51
C GLY A 45 -13.07 -8.77 14.51
N ASP A 46 -11.98 -9.52 14.32
CA ASP A 46 -10.79 -9.39 15.15
C ASP A 46 -9.86 -8.32 14.58
N GLU A 47 -8.79 -8.02 15.32
CA GLU A 47 -7.80 -7.03 14.91
C GLU A 47 -7.14 -7.36 13.58
N GLU A 48 -6.93 -8.64 13.28
CA GLU A 48 -6.32 -9.08 12.02
C GLU A 48 -7.23 -8.79 10.83
N GLU A 49 -8.52 -9.02 10.98
CA GLU A 49 -9.50 -8.73 9.92
C GLU A 49 -9.61 -7.24 9.65
N ILE A 50 -9.60 -6.43 10.71
CA ILE A 50 -9.66 -4.97 10.60
C ILE A 50 -8.37 -4.46 9.97
N ALA A 51 -7.21 -4.98 10.40
CA ALA A 51 -5.91 -4.62 9.81
C ALA A 51 -5.85 -5.00 8.33
N TYR A 52 -6.40 -6.15 7.97
CA TYR A 52 -6.44 -6.58 6.57
C TYR A 52 -7.25 -5.63 5.70
N SER A 53 -8.35 -5.08 6.23
CA SER A 53 -9.14 -4.11 5.48
C SER A 53 -8.34 -2.83 5.21
N ALA A 54 -7.55 -2.36 6.17
CA ALA A 54 -6.65 -1.22 5.98
C ALA A 54 -5.56 -1.55 4.95
N PHE A 55 -5.02 -2.76 5.01
CA PHE A 55 -4.03 -3.26 4.05
C PHE A 55 -4.60 -3.28 2.62
N LEU A 56 -5.85 -3.74 2.44
CA LEU A 56 -6.50 -3.75 1.13
C LEU A 56 -6.66 -2.33 0.56
N GLU A 57 -6.99 -1.35 1.41
CA GLU A 57 -7.06 0.04 0.97
C GLU A 57 -5.69 0.55 0.51
N ALA A 58 -4.62 0.17 1.21
CA ALA A 58 -3.25 0.51 0.79
C ALA A 58 -2.90 -0.17 -0.55
N SER A 59 -3.32 -1.41 -0.76
CA SER A 59 -3.06 -2.12 -2.01
C SER A 59 -3.84 -1.50 -3.18
N MET A 60 -5.05 -1.02 -2.94
CA MET A 60 -5.83 -0.26 -3.93
C MET A 60 -5.11 1.04 -4.28
N ALA A 61 -4.61 1.76 -3.27
CA ALA A 61 -3.85 3.00 -3.49
C ALA A 61 -2.57 2.72 -4.29
N SER A 62 -1.91 1.58 -4.08
CA SER A 62 -0.76 1.17 -4.88
C SER A 62 -1.14 1.03 -6.36
N MET A 63 -2.29 0.43 -6.67
CA MET A 63 -2.77 0.34 -8.05
C MET A 63 -3.00 1.73 -8.66
N ARG A 64 -3.51 2.68 -7.88
CA ARG A 64 -3.71 4.06 -8.36
C ARG A 64 -2.38 4.74 -8.67
N LEU A 65 -1.34 4.48 -7.86
CA LEU A 65 0.00 5.00 -8.14
C LEU A 65 0.54 4.43 -9.45
N LEU A 66 0.32 3.13 -9.70
CA LEU A 66 0.74 2.49 -10.96
C LEU A 66 -0.03 3.07 -12.15
N ALA A 67 -1.31 3.42 -11.97
CA ALA A 67 -2.14 3.96 -13.04
C ALA A 67 -1.73 5.38 -13.45
N ILE A 68 -1.23 6.19 -12.52
CA ILE A 68 -0.84 7.58 -12.80
C ILE A 68 0.65 7.75 -13.07
N GLY A 69 1.46 6.74 -12.73
CA GLY A 69 2.93 6.82 -12.86
C GLY A 69 3.43 6.23 -14.15
N ASP A 70 4.63 6.65 -14.55
CA ASP A 70 5.34 6.08 -15.69
C ASP A 70 6.20 4.91 -15.24
N GLU A 71 5.53 3.85 -14.80
CA GLU A 71 6.21 2.66 -14.30
C GLU A 71 6.55 1.65 -15.42
N GLU A 72 6.77 2.14 -16.65
CA GLU A 72 7.08 1.28 -17.81
C GLU A 72 8.34 0.45 -17.62
N LYS A 73 9.25 0.93 -16.78
CA LYS A 73 10.52 0.26 -16.50
C LYS A 73 10.36 -1.01 -15.65
N PHE A 74 9.29 -1.09 -14.86
CA PHE A 74 9.07 -2.16 -13.90
C PHE A 74 7.77 -2.91 -14.21
N PRO A 75 7.68 -4.19 -13.80
CA PRO A 75 6.43 -4.94 -13.99
C PRO A 75 5.29 -4.34 -13.16
N HIS A 76 4.05 -4.56 -13.59
CA HIS A 76 2.86 -4.08 -12.92
C HIS A 76 2.55 -4.96 -11.69
N ARG A 77 3.19 -4.65 -10.59
CA ARG A 77 2.98 -5.32 -9.30
C ARG A 77 2.64 -4.29 -8.24
N ARG A 78 1.61 -4.60 -7.46
CA ARG A 78 1.29 -3.77 -6.29
C ARG A 78 2.39 -3.95 -5.25
N VAL A 79 2.68 -2.86 -4.54
CA VAL A 79 3.61 -2.87 -3.42
C VAL A 79 2.97 -2.15 -2.25
N VAL A 80 3.01 -2.76 -1.07
CA VAL A 80 2.62 -2.12 0.19
C VAL A 80 3.79 -2.28 1.16
N ILE A 81 4.21 -1.17 1.75
CA ILE A 81 5.29 -1.18 2.73
C ILE A 81 4.68 -0.99 4.11
N SER A 82 4.89 -1.96 5.01
CA SER A 82 4.48 -1.83 6.41
C SER A 82 5.62 -1.18 7.18
N VAL A 83 5.34 -0.07 7.83
CA VAL A 83 6.32 0.66 8.65
C VAL A 83 5.79 0.83 10.06
N ASP A 84 6.70 0.88 11.03
CA ASP A 84 6.36 1.21 12.41
C ASP A 84 6.86 2.63 12.68
N LEU A 85 5.93 3.54 12.87
CA LEU A 85 6.20 4.96 13.05
C LEU A 85 5.72 5.43 14.43
N ASP A 86 6.38 6.46 14.94
CA ASP A 86 5.99 7.10 16.20
C ASP A 86 4.59 7.72 16.05
N ASP A 87 3.75 7.53 17.06
CA ASP A 87 2.39 8.09 17.07
C ASP A 87 2.38 9.61 16.84
N SER A 88 3.44 10.30 17.24
CA SER A 88 3.52 11.76 17.12
C SER A 88 3.51 12.26 15.67
N VAL A 89 3.89 11.40 14.71
CA VAL A 89 3.92 11.79 13.29
C VAL A 89 2.63 11.40 12.56
N ILE A 90 1.70 10.72 13.23
CA ILE A 90 0.48 10.14 12.63
C ILE A 90 -0.75 10.94 13.06
N THR A 91 -1.52 11.42 12.08
CA THR A 91 -2.79 12.09 12.34
C THR A 91 -3.90 11.39 11.57
N PRO A 92 -4.88 10.76 12.26
CA PRO A 92 -6.01 10.15 11.56
C PRO A 92 -6.81 11.19 10.77
N ARG A 93 -7.23 10.81 9.57
CA ARG A 93 -8.03 11.65 8.69
C ARG A 93 -9.31 10.91 8.26
N PRO A 94 -10.26 10.72 9.19
CA PRO A 94 -11.50 9.99 8.90
C PRO A 94 -12.35 10.67 7.83
N ASP A 95 -12.18 11.96 7.61
CA ASP A 95 -12.81 12.71 6.51
C ASP A 95 -12.38 12.21 5.13
N MET A 96 -11.20 11.57 5.04
CA MET A 96 -10.67 11.01 3.79
C MET A 96 -10.91 9.50 3.67
N GLY A 97 -11.35 8.86 4.73
CA GLY A 97 -11.63 7.43 4.81
C GLY A 97 -11.25 6.90 6.19
N GLU A 98 -11.96 5.87 6.66
CA GLU A 98 -11.77 5.32 8.01
C GLU A 98 -10.33 4.90 8.31
N PRO A 99 -9.60 4.23 7.38
CA PRO A 99 -8.23 3.82 7.66
C PRO A 99 -7.17 4.86 7.32
N VAL A 100 -7.55 6.02 6.80
CA VAL A 100 -6.60 7.00 6.27
C VAL A 100 -5.94 7.80 7.38
N VAL A 101 -4.61 7.95 7.29
CA VAL A 101 -3.83 8.79 8.17
C VAL A 101 -2.92 9.71 7.35
N GLU A 102 -2.62 10.87 7.91
CA GLU A 102 -1.64 11.80 7.38
C GLU A 102 -0.37 11.69 8.20
N LEU A 103 0.77 11.68 7.53
CA LEU A 103 2.08 11.55 8.14
C LEU A 103 2.85 12.86 8.04
N GLN A 104 3.42 13.30 9.17
CA GLN A 104 4.20 14.54 9.19
C GLN A 104 5.32 14.43 10.23
N PRO A 105 6.58 14.28 9.79
CA PRO A 105 7.01 14.23 8.39
C PRO A 105 6.56 12.94 7.69
N ALA A 106 6.37 13.02 6.38
CA ALA A 106 5.96 11.88 5.56
C ALA A 106 7.11 10.93 5.24
N GLN A 107 8.31 11.26 5.62
CA GLN A 107 9.52 10.49 5.32
C GLN A 107 9.76 9.39 6.35
N PHE A 108 10.17 8.22 5.86
CA PHE A 108 10.58 7.10 6.70
C PHE A 108 11.87 6.49 6.13
N SER A 109 12.57 5.72 6.94
CA SER A 109 13.85 5.11 6.57
C SER A 109 13.75 3.57 6.57
N LYS A 110 14.82 2.93 6.10
CA LYS A 110 14.92 1.46 6.18
C LYS A 110 14.73 0.93 7.58
N ASP A 111 15.16 1.69 8.60
CA ASP A 111 15.04 1.27 10.00
C ASP A 111 13.60 1.21 10.50
N ASP A 112 12.69 1.91 9.83
CA ASP A 112 11.27 1.91 10.18
C ASP A 112 10.50 0.76 9.56
N LEU A 113 11.11 0.01 8.64
CA LEU A 113 10.44 -1.08 7.91
C LEU A 113 10.08 -2.24 8.83
N ALA A 114 8.84 -2.70 8.71
CA ALA A 114 8.37 -3.92 9.38
C ALA A 114 8.23 -5.06 8.37
N ALA A 115 7.75 -4.76 7.16
CA ALA A 115 7.56 -5.75 6.12
C ALA A 115 7.38 -5.07 4.76
N ILE A 116 7.63 -5.84 3.70
CA ILE A 116 7.36 -5.40 2.32
C ILE A 116 6.44 -6.44 1.70
N HIS A 117 5.35 -5.98 1.11
CA HIS A 117 4.36 -6.85 0.46
C HIS A 117 4.35 -6.53 -1.03
N VAL A 118 4.49 -7.57 -1.87
CA VAL A 118 4.61 -7.40 -3.32
C VAL A 118 3.78 -8.47 -4.02
N ASP A 119 3.10 -8.10 -5.09
CA ASP A 119 2.41 -9.05 -5.95
C ASP A 119 3.39 -10.10 -6.46
N ILE A 120 2.91 -11.34 -6.57
CA ILE A 120 3.68 -12.41 -7.22
C ILE A 120 3.60 -12.25 -8.75
N ALA A 121 4.54 -12.90 -9.46
CA ALA A 121 4.64 -12.78 -10.92
C ALA A 121 3.33 -13.19 -11.61
N GLU A 122 2.63 -14.19 -11.09
CA GLU A 122 1.38 -14.71 -11.64
C GLU A 122 0.25 -13.67 -11.60
N SER A 123 0.38 -12.63 -10.79
CA SER A 123 -0.64 -11.58 -10.65
C SER A 123 -0.43 -10.39 -11.58
N GLU A 124 0.71 -10.31 -12.27
CA GLU A 124 1.05 -9.14 -13.11
C GLU A 124 -0.01 -8.81 -14.15
N GLU A 125 -0.51 -9.82 -14.84
CA GLU A 125 -1.53 -9.62 -15.88
C GLU A 125 -2.84 -9.09 -15.29
N THR A 126 -3.27 -9.64 -14.16
CA THR A 126 -4.49 -9.21 -13.47
C THR A 126 -4.35 -7.77 -12.98
N THR A 127 -3.19 -7.44 -12.41
CA THR A 127 -2.90 -6.07 -11.94
C THR A 127 -2.85 -5.09 -13.10
N ALA A 128 -2.26 -5.46 -14.24
CA ALA A 128 -2.20 -4.61 -15.42
C ALA A 128 -3.61 -4.29 -15.96
N LYS A 129 -4.51 -5.26 -15.96
CA LYS A 129 -5.91 -5.05 -16.35
C LYS A 129 -6.62 -4.11 -15.40
N ALA A 130 -6.39 -4.29 -14.10
CA ALA A 130 -7.00 -3.45 -13.08
C ALA A 130 -6.54 -2.00 -13.19
N ILE A 131 -5.27 -1.77 -13.45
CA ILE A 131 -4.71 -0.42 -13.64
C ILE A 131 -5.41 0.32 -14.77
N LYS A 132 -5.67 -0.37 -15.87
CA LYS A 132 -6.37 0.23 -17.03
C LYS A 132 -7.84 0.50 -16.73
N ALA A 133 -8.44 -0.26 -15.83
CA ALA A 133 -9.87 -0.19 -15.52
C ALA A 133 -10.20 0.73 -14.34
N ILE A 134 -9.21 1.13 -13.54
CA ILE A 134 -9.47 1.74 -12.24
C ILE A 134 -10.27 3.05 -12.32
N ASP A 135 -9.98 3.90 -13.29
CA ASP A 135 -10.71 5.16 -13.45
C ASP A 135 -12.17 4.91 -13.87
N THR A 136 -12.40 3.95 -14.75
CA THR A 136 -13.73 3.56 -15.19
C THR A 136 -14.52 2.88 -14.06
N ALA A 137 -13.82 2.09 -13.24
CA ALA A 137 -14.42 1.47 -12.05
C ALA A 137 -14.89 2.53 -11.05
N ASP A 138 -14.11 3.60 -10.86
CA ASP A 138 -14.47 4.71 -9.99
C ASP A 138 -15.74 5.43 -10.46
N LEU A 139 -16.06 5.33 -11.75
CA LEU A 139 -17.28 5.89 -12.34
C LEU A 139 -18.46 4.93 -12.29
N GLY A 140 -18.30 3.74 -11.70
CA GLY A 140 -19.38 2.78 -11.49
C GLY A 140 -19.55 1.74 -12.59
N ASP A 141 -18.60 1.59 -13.51
CA ASP A 141 -18.65 0.55 -14.54
C ASP A 141 -18.46 -0.83 -13.90
N GLU A 142 -19.44 -1.73 -14.05
CA GLU A 142 -19.43 -3.04 -13.40
C GLU A 142 -18.30 -3.95 -13.86
N ASP A 143 -17.99 -3.98 -15.14
CA ASP A 143 -16.89 -4.81 -15.68
C ASP A 143 -15.54 -4.32 -15.17
N ALA A 144 -15.37 -2.99 -15.09
CA ALA A 144 -14.16 -2.39 -14.56
C ALA A 144 -14.02 -2.68 -13.06
N GLU A 145 -15.12 -2.60 -12.29
CA GLU A 145 -15.12 -2.96 -10.87
C GLU A 145 -14.72 -4.42 -10.64
N LEU A 146 -15.16 -5.33 -11.52
CA LEU A 146 -14.77 -6.73 -11.44
C LEU A 146 -13.27 -6.91 -11.69
N ALA A 147 -12.71 -6.21 -12.67
CA ALA A 147 -11.28 -6.28 -12.95
C ALA A 147 -10.44 -5.80 -11.76
N VAL A 148 -10.86 -4.70 -11.13
CA VAL A 148 -10.19 -4.18 -9.92
C VAL A 148 -10.34 -5.16 -8.77
N GLY A 149 -11.54 -5.71 -8.55
CA GLY A 149 -11.80 -6.70 -7.51
C GLY A 149 -10.96 -7.96 -7.68
N ASP A 150 -10.80 -8.45 -8.90
CA ASP A 150 -9.97 -9.61 -9.19
C ASP A 150 -8.51 -9.37 -8.79
N ALA A 151 -8.00 -8.17 -9.02
CA ALA A 151 -6.64 -7.82 -8.62
C ALA A 151 -6.51 -7.74 -7.10
N LEU A 152 -7.51 -7.16 -6.42
CA LEU A 152 -7.51 -7.06 -4.95
C LEU A 152 -7.53 -8.43 -4.28
N ASP A 153 -8.11 -9.44 -4.92
CA ASP A 153 -8.18 -10.80 -4.39
C ASP A 153 -6.88 -11.58 -4.55
N LYS A 154 -5.93 -11.06 -5.33
CA LYS A 154 -4.66 -11.75 -5.55
C LYS A 154 -3.74 -11.65 -4.34
N PHE A 155 -3.02 -12.74 -4.09
CA PHE A 155 -2.06 -12.84 -3.01
C PHE A 155 -0.87 -11.90 -3.23
N MET A 156 -0.44 -11.26 -2.14
CA MET A 156 0.79 -10.47 -2.12
C MET A 156 1.80 -11.17 -1.21
N ALA A 157 2.98 -11.43 -1.75
CA ALA A 157 4.05 -12.10 -1.02
C ALA A 157 4.63 -11.17 0.05
N PHE A 158 4.97 -11.75 1.19
CA PHE A 158 5.59 -11.06 2.31
C PHE A 158 7.10 -11.19 2.23
N TYR A 159 7.80 -10.09 2.46
CA TYR A 159 9.26 -10.06 2.52
C TYR A 159 9.71 -9.34 3.79
N HIS A 160 10.74 -9.91 4.43
CA HIS A 160 11.37 -9.27 5.58
C HIS A 160 12.15 -8.03 5.11
N PRO A 161 12.28 -6.97 5.95
CA PRO A 161 13.03 -5.76 5.55
C PRO A 161 14.45 -6.02 5.05
N THR A 162 15.13 -7.04 5.58
CA THR A 162 16.49 -7.40 5.15
C THR A 162 16.55 -7.94 3.72
N GLU A 163 15.40 -8.31 3.14
CA GLU A 163 15.31 -8.83 1.78
C GLU A 163 15.17 -7.73 0.72
N LEU A 164 15.08 -6.47 1.13
CA LEU A 164 14.93 -5.36 0.19
C LEU A 164 15.97 -5.34 -0.93
N PRO A 165 17.28 -5.54 -0.67
CA PRO A 165 18.26 -5.57 -1.75
C PRO A 165 17.98 -6.65 -2.79
N PHE A 166 17.51 -7.82 -2.35
CA PHE A 166 17.17 -8.93 -3.27
C PHE A 166 15.97 -8.58 -4.14
N LEU A 167 14.95 -7.94 -3.56
CA LEU A 167 13.78 -7.52 -4.32
C LEU A 167 14.17 -6.57 -5.45
N VAL A 168 15.06 -5.63 -5.16
CA VAL A 168 15.50 -4.63 -6.13
C VAL A 168 16.36 -5.28 -7.22
N GLU A 169 17.21 -6.25 -6.87
CA GLU A 169 18.03 -6.96 -7.84
C GLU A 169 17.22 -7.81 -8.83
N LEU A 170 16.07 -8.32 -8.40
CA LEU A 170 15.23 -9.16 -9.25
C LEU A 170 14.42 -8.38 -10.31
N LEU A 171 14.54 -7.08 -10.31
CA LEU A 171 13.79 -6.21 -11.23
C LEU A 171 14.45 -6.02 -12.59
#